data_2add7b8977e843457cebadde3b19ed7b
#
_entry.id   2add7b8977e843457cebadde3b19ed7b
#
_cell.length_a   1.000
_cell.length_b   1.000
_cell.length_c   1.000
_cell.angle_alpha   90.00
_cell.angle_beta   90.00
_cell.angle_gamma   90.00
#
_symmetry.space_group_name_H-M   'P 1'
#
loop_
_entity.id
_entity.type
_entity.pdbx_description
1 polymer ?
#
loop_
_entity_poly.entity_id
_entity_poly.type
_entity_poly.pdbx_seq_one_letter_code
_entity_poly.pdbx_strand_id
1 'polypeptide(L)'
;MKNYKEQRPWGSFENLLDKEYCKVKEIIIKLGQRPSYQYHHQRSEVWTIVKGVAKVTLDDISVIKNTGDVVVVPVGCKHRIENVS
;
A
#
# COMPACT_ATOMS: atom_id res chain seq x y z
N MET A 1 -11.18 18.03 -12.13
CA MET A 1 -11.77 17.32 -10.98
C MET A 1 -10.72 17.04 -9.95
N LYS A 2 -10.98 17.36 -8.70
CA LYS A 2 -10.02 17.09 -7.62
C LYS A 2 -10.13 15.64 -7.19
N ASN A 3 -8.98 15.00 -7.06
CA ASN A 3 -8.90 13.68 -6.42
C ASN A 3 -9.02 13.83 -4.90
N TYR A 4 -9.58 12.82 -4.25
CA TYR A 4 -9.61 12.78 -2.80
C TYR A 4 -8.23 12.48 -2.26
N LYS A 5 -7.72 13.32 -1.37
CA LYS A 5 -6.43 13.15 -0.72
C LYS A 5 -6.59 13.25 0.79
N GLU A 6 -5.94 12.38 1.54
CA GLU A 6 -6.02 12.35 2.99
C GLU A 6 -4.64 12.26 3.62
N GLN A 7 -4.40 13.07 4.65
CA GLN A 7 -3.19 13.01 5.46
C GLN A 7 -3.37 12.00 6.59
N ARG A 8 -2.31 11.26 6.88
CA ARG A 8 -2.26 10.27 7.96
C ARG A 8 -0.96 10.47 8.75
N PRO A 9 -0.87 9.97 10.01
CA PRO A 9 0.38 10.06 10.77
C PRO A 9 1.59 9.46 10.04
N TRP A 10 1.37 8.40 9.26
CA TRP A 10 2.43 7.71 8.53
C TRP A 10 2.73 8.31 7.15
N GLY A 11 1.92 9.23 6.67
CA GLY A 11 2.08 9.82 5.33
C GLY A 11 0.77 10.32 4.76
N SER A 12 0.46 9.91 3.54
CA SER A 12 -0.78 10.33 2.88
C SER A 12 -1.21 9.33 1.82
N PHE A 13 -2.47 9.43 1.39
CA PHE A 13 -2.90 8.73 0.18
C PHE A 13 -3.81 9.63 -0.64
N GLU A 14 -3.85 9.37 -1.94
CA GLU A 14 -4.72 10.08 -2.89
C GLU A 14 -5.41 9.07 -3.78
N ASN A 15 -6.73 9.18 -3.91
CA ASN A 15 -7.51 8.35 -4.83
C ASN A 15 -7.36 8.91 -6.24
N LEU A 16 -6.75 8.14 -7.14
CA LEU A 16 -6.55 8.54 -8.54
C LEU A 16 -7.68 8.06 -9.43
N LEU A 17 -8.25 6.89 -9.12
CA LEU A 17 -9.38 6.31 -9.84
C LEU A 17 -10.26 5.61 -8.83
N ASP A 18 -11.59 5.84 -8.93
CA ASP A 18 -12.56 5.19 -8.07
C ASP A 18 -13.73 4.73 -8.92
N LYS A 19 -13.74 3.45 -9.25
CA LYS A 19 -14.76 2.78 -10.05
C LYS A 19 -15.45 1.72 -9.22
N GLU A 20 -16.61 1.27 -9.69
CA GLU A 20 -17.35 0.20 -9.03
C GLU A 20 -16.52 -1.06 -8.86
N TYR A 21 -15.69 -1.38 -9.84
CA TYR A 21 -14.92 -2.62 -9.90
C TYR A 21 -13.45 -2.48 -9.50
N CYS A 22 -12.93 -1.27 -9.35
CA CYS A 22 -11.54 -1.07 -8.93
C CYS A 22 -11.31 0.33 -8.37
N LYS A 23 -10.24 0.45 -7.56
CA LYS A 23 -9.80 1.72 -7.04
C LYS A 23 -8.27 1.79 -7.18
N VAL A 24 -7.76 2.93 -7.64
CA VAL A 24 -6.31 3.16 -7.74
C VAL A 24 -5.94 4.30 -6.80
N LYS A 25 -4.93 4.08 -5.98
CA LYS A 25 -4.43 5.08 -5.03
C LYS A 25 -2.93 5.28 -5.19
N GLU A 26 -2.49 6.52 -5.00
CA GLU A 26 -1.10 6.80 -4.71
C GLU A 26 -0.94 6.89 -3.20
N ILE A 27 0.00 6.12 -2.64
CA ILE A 27 0.26 6.08 -1.21
C ILE A 27 1.69 6.53 -0.97
N ILE A 28 1.86 7.52 -0.09
CA ILE A 28 3.18 8.04 0.30
C ILE A 28 3.38 7.71 1.77
N ILE A 29 4.45 6.98 2.07
CA ILE A 29 4.78 6.57 3.44
C ILE A 29 6.10 7.23 3.82
N LYS A 30 6.10 7.98 4.93
CA LYS A 30 7.29 8.64 5.45
C LYS A 30 8.32 7.60 5.89
N LEU A 31 9.60 7.95 5.78
CA LEU A 31 10.68 7.09 6.20
C LEU A 31 10.48 6.60 7.65
N GLY A 32 10.61 5.31 7.86
CA GLY A 32 10.46 4.68 9.17
C GLY A 32 9.02 4.50 9.63
N GLN A 33 8.05 4.90 8.82
CA GLN A 33 6.63 4.82 9.16
C GLN A 33 5.96 3.65 8.44
N ARG A 34 4.79 3.28 8.95
CA ARG A 34 3.97 2.21 8.39
C ARG A 34 2.50 2.41 8.75
N PRO A 35 1.56 2.10 7.84
CA PRO A 35 0.14 1.94 8.19
C PRO A 35 -0.07 0.74 9.11
N SER A 36 -1.28 0.60 9.63
CA SER A 36 -1.64 -0.55 10.46
C SER A 36 -1.58 -1.85 9.67
N TYR A 37 -1.42 -2.97 10.39
CA TYR A 37 -1.50 -4.30 9.81
C TYR A 37 -2.97 -4.62 9.54
N GLN A 38 -3.33 -4.87 8.27
CA GLN A 38 -4.72 -4.94 7.82
C GLN A 38 -4.98 -6.19 7.00
N TYR A 39 -6.26 -6.56 6.91
CA TYR A 39 -6.72 -7.53 5.91
C TYR A 39 -8.13 -7.15 5.45
N HIS A 40 -8.50 -7.60 4.26
CA HIS A 40 -9.79 -7.32 3.65
C HIS A 40 -10.45 -8.61 3.20
N HIS A 41 -11.75 -8.71 3.43
CA HIS A 41 -12.51 -9.93 3.13
C HIS A 41 -13.00 -10.02 1.69
N GLN A 42 -13.10 -8.88 0.99
CA GLN A 42 -13.80 -8.80 -0.30
C GLN A 42 -12.96 -8.21 -1.43
N ARG A 43 -11.71 -7.86 -1.16
CA ARG A 43 -10.85 -7.27 -2.21
C ARG A 43 -9.44 -7.80 -2.13
N SER A 44 -8.82 -7.89 -3.28
CA SER A 44 -7.37 -8.07 -3.41
C SER A 44 -6.74 -6.73 -3.75
N GLU A 45 -5.41 -6.64 -3.61
CA GLU A 45 -4.66 -5.46 -3.97
C GLU A 45 -3.43 -5.85 -4.78
N VAL A 46 -3.02 -4.96 -5.64
CA VAL A 46 -1.73 -5.06 -6.35
C VAL A 46 -0.99 -3.76 -6.09
N TRP A 47 0.22 -3.86 -5.56
CA TRP A 47 1.05 -2.70 -5.28
C TRP A 47 2.23 -2.65 -6.22
N THR A 48 2.54 -1.48 -6.72
CA THR A 48 3.78 -1.20 -7.43
C THR A 48 4.60 -0.25 -6.57
N ILE A 49 5.85 -0.62 -6.27
CA ILE A 49 6.77 0.27 -5.56
C ILE A 49 7.31 1.26 -6.57
N VAL A 50 6.81 2.49 -6.52
CA VAL A 50 7.16 3.52 -7.48
C VAL A 50 8.50 4.17 -7.14
N LYS A 51 8.77 4.35 -5.84
CA LYS A 51 10.00 4.99 -5.36
C LYS A 51 10.35 4.47 -3.98
N GLY A 52 11.64 4.20 -3.77
CA GLY A 52 12.16 3.81 -2.46
C GLY A 52 12.23 2.31 -2.26
N VAL A 53 12.44 1.92 -1.00
CA VAL A 53 12.56 0.54 -0.56
C VAL A 53 11.55 0.28 0.53
N ALA A 54 10.79 -0.79 0.39
CA ALA A 54 9.71 -1.15 1.31
C ALA A 54 9.98 -2.51 1.96
N LYS A 55 9.59 -2.63 3.24
CA LYS A 55 9.43 -3.93 3.88
C LYS A 55 7.95 -4.27 3.81
N VAL A 56 7.64 -5.35 3.12
CA VAL A 56 6.27 -5.81 2.92
C VAL A 56 6.05 -7.05 3.77
N THR A 57 5.00 -7.05 4.59
CA THR A 57 4.62 -8.19 5.41
C THR A 57 3.28 -8.73 4.93
N LEU A 58 3.26 -10.00 4.53
CA LEU A 58 2.05 -10.72 4.10
C LEU A 58 1.92 -11.97 4.95
N ASP A 59 0.81 -12.09 5.71
CA ASP A 59 0.55 -13.22 6.61
C ASP A 59 1.78 -13.54 7.47
N ASP A 60 2.33 -12.52 8.15
CA ASP A 60 3.47 -12.60 9.07
C ASP A 60 4.82 -12.93 8.41
N ILE A 61 4.89 -12.98 7.08
CA ILE A 61 6.13 -13.16 6.33
C ILE A 61 6.55 -11.83 5.72
N SER A 62 7.76 -11.38 6.03
CA SER A 62 8.29 -10.10 5.57
C SER A 62 9.34 -10.29 4.48
N VAL A 63 9.24 -9.45 3.45
CA VAL A 63 10.23 -9.39 2.37
C VAL A 63 10.55 -7.93 2.04
N ILE A 64 11.74 -7.70 1.51
CA ILE A 64 12.14 -6.37 1.00
C ILE A 64 11.75 -6.27 -0.46
N LYS A 65 11.13 -5.14 -0.81
CA LYS A 65 10.75 -4.81 -2.19
C LYS A 65 11.38 -3.49 -2.58
N ASN A 66 11.89 -3.46 -3.80
CA ASN A 66 12.59 -2.30 -4.36
C ASN A 66 11.72 -1.59 -5.39
N THR A 67 12.13 -0.39 -5.78
CA THR A 67 11.48 0.38 -6.84
C THR A 67 11.29 -0.51 -8.08
N GLY A 68 10.08 -0.50 -8.61
CA GLY A 68 9.69 -1.32 -9.78
C GLY A 68 9.11 -2.68 -9.42
N ASP A 69 9.24 -3.13 -8.18
CA ASP A 69 8.67 -4.41 -7.76
C ASP A 69 7.16 -4.32 -7.61
N VAL A 70 6.49 -5.44 -7.89
CA VAL A 70 5.05 -5.60 -7.78
C VAL A 70 4.75 -6.62 -6.68
N VAL A 71 3.75 -6.29 -5.85
CA VAL A 71 3.29 -7.15 -4.75
C VAL A 71 1.81 -7.45 -4.98
N VAL A 72 1.45 -8.72 -4.99
CA VAL A 72 0.04 -9.15 -5.06
C VAL A 72 -0.43 -9.51 -3.65
N VAL A 73 -1.49 -8.84 -3.19
CA VAL A 73 -2.09 -9.07 -1.87
C VAL A 73 -3.44 -9.76 -2.09
N PRO A 74 -3.54 -11.09 -1.87
CA PRO A 74 -4.79 -11.81 -2.06
C PRO A 74 -5.87 -11.37 -1.06
N VAL A 75 -7.13 -11.66 -1.40
CA VAL A 75 -8.24 -11.50 -0.47
C VAL A 75 -7.95 -12.29 0.83
N GLY A 76 -8.19 -11.67 1.97
CA GLY A 76 -8.01 -12.31 3.28
C GLY A 76 -6.58 -12.35 3.79
N CYS A 77 -5.61 -11.90 3.00
CA CYS A 77 -4.20 -11.85 3.41
C CYS A 77 -3.97 -10.64 4.31
N LYS A 78 -3.39 -10.86 5.49
CA LYS A 78 -2.94 -9.76 6.34
C LYS A 78 -1.74 -9.08 5.69
N HIS A 79 -1.75 -7.76 5.64
CA HIS A 79 -0.72 -7.03 4.92
C HIS A 79 -0.32 -5.73 5.61
N ARG A 80 0.94 -5.40 5.46
CA ARG A 80 1.53 -4.13 5.91
C ARG A 80 2.68 -3.76 5.00
N ILE A 81 2.86 -2.47 4.78
CA ILE A 81 4.01 -1.93 4.08
C ILE A 81 4.69 -0.88 4.95
N GLU A 82 6.00 -0.93 5.03
CA GLU A 82 6.82 -0.01 5.82
C GLU A 82 7.88 0.61 4.93
N ASN A 83 8.07 1.93 5.04
CA ASN A 83 9.15 2.61 4.33
C ASN A 83 10.45 2.42 5.12
N VAL A 84 11.42 1.72 4.53
CA VAL A 84 12.72 1.42 5.15
C VAL A 84 13.90 2.06 4.42
N SER A 85 13.63 2.82 3.36
CA SER A 85 14.68 3.47 2.58
C SER A 85 15.16 4.79 3.14
#